data_f24e9e624e4a88fd0ff0ec18d0bf2884
#
_entry.id   f24e9e624e4a88fd0ff0ec18d0bf2884
#
_cell.length_a   1.000
_cell.length_b   1.000
_cell.length_c   1.000
_cell.angle_alpha   90.00
_cell.angle_beta   90.00
_cell.angle_gamma   90.00
#
_symmetry.space_group_name_H-M   'P 1'
#
loop_
_entity.id
_entity.type
_entity.pdbx_description
1 polymer ?
#
loop_
_entity_poly.entity_id
_entity_poly.type
_entity_poly.pdbx_seq_one_letter_code
_entity_poly.pdbx_strand_id
1 'polypeptide(L)'
;MVVVLEEEASTLSEVVLISGKQSKKNNPAIDILKKIWQNRRENGVKKFKQYQYDKYEKLEFDLNTIDSNFINSKMFKGMEFIFEQIDTSKITGNTYLPIFINEASSKVYGDNPLNQEKEVLEGNKNSGFENNQSLIAFVKDLYLSLIHI
;
A
#
# COMPACT_ATOMS: atom_id res chain seq x y z
N MET A 1 27.53 16.96 25.75
CA MET A 1 26.11 16.73 26.02
C MET A 1 25.78 15.36 25.43
N VAL A 2 25.53 14.35 26.25
CA VAL A 2 25.17 13.00 25.80
C VAL A 2 23.65 12.96 25.79
N VAL A 3 23.03 12.79 24.64
CA VAL A 3 21.59 12.58 24.52
C VAL A 3 21.36 11.08 24.55
N VAL A 4 20.74 10.60 25.62
CA VAL A 4 20.29 9.20 25.73
C VAL A 4 18.86 9.17 25.22
N LEU A 5 18.66 8.45 24.11
CA LEU A 5 17.32 8.17 23.59
C LEU A 5 16.82 6.91 24.28
N GLU A 6 15.75 7.02 25.04
CA GLU A 6 15.01 5.86 25.54
C GLU A 6 14.03 5.40 24.46
N GLU A 7 14.10 4.12 24.13
CA GLU A 7 13.18 3.48 23.18
C GLU A 7 11.85 3.22 23.89
N GLU A 8 10.86 4.07 23.63
CA GLU A 8 9.50 3.86 24.12
C GLU A 8 8.78 2.90 23.16
N ALA A 9 8.95 1.60 23.42
CA ALA A 9 8.19 0.57 22.71
C ALA A 9 6.75 0.58 23.20
N SER A 10 5.87 1.35 22.53
CA SER A 10 4.43 1.18 22.69
C SER A 10 3.99 -0.11 22.00
N THR A 11 3.64 -1.13 22.77
CA THR A 11 2.97 -2.32 22.27
C THR A 11 1.62 -1.92 21.69
N LEU A 12 1.52 -1.91 20.37
CA LEU A 12 0.24 -1.81 19.70
C LEU A 12 -0.57 -3.07 20.05
N SER A 13 -1.71 -2.89 20.69
CA SER A 13 -2.65 -3.98 20.91
C SER A 13 -3.09 -4.56 19.58
N GLU A 14 -3.17 -5.90 19.52
CA GLU A 14 -3.54 -6.67 18.35
C GLU A 14 -4.84 -6.14 17.72
N VAL A 15 -4.78 -5.77 16.44
CA VAL A 15 -5.96 -5.39 15.66
C VAL A 15 -6.59 -6.67 15.13
N VAL A 16 -7.66 -7.12 15.78
CA VAL A 16 -8.45 -8.27 15.30
C VAL A 16 -9.33 -7.82 14.14
N LEU A 17 -9.00 -8.28 12.93
CA LEU A 17 -9.86 -8.09 11.75
C LEU A 17 -11.00 -9.11 11.80
N ILE A 18 -12.20 -8.65 12.08
CA ILE A 18 -13.40 -9.49 12.05
C ILE A 18 -14.00 -9.43 10.64
N SER A 19 -14.06 -10.57 9.96
CA SER A 19 -14.76 -10.68 8.68
C SER A 19 -16.27 -10.58 8.88
N GLY A 20 -16.95 -9.69 8.13
CA GLY A 20 -18.39 -9.52 8.17
C GLY A 20 -18.83 -8.07 8.07
N LYS A 21 -20.13 -7.82 7.86
CA LYS A 21 -20.69 -6.46 7.87
C LYS A 21 -20.61 -5.90 9.29
N GLN A 22 -19.66 -5.01 9.51
CA GLN A 22 -19.52 -4.27 10.76
C GLN A 22 -20.71 -3.31 10.93
N SER A 23 -21.32 -3.31 12.13
CA SER A 23 -22.34 -2.33 12.46
C SER A 23 -21.75 -0.92 12.47
N LYS A 24 -22.45 0.03 11.86
CA LYS A 24 -22.08 1.47 11.98
C LYS A 24 -22.37 2.02 13.37
N LYS A 25 -23.23 1.35 14.15
CA LYS A 25 -23.64 1.77 15.48
C LYS A 25 -22.65 1.23 16.51
N ASN A 26 -22.08 2.11 17.33
CA ASN A 26 -21.09 1.77 18.36
C ASN A 26 -19.78 1.12 17.82
N ASN A 27 -19.35 1.51 16.63
CA ASN A 27 -18.10 1.04 16.08
C ASN A 27 -16.96 1.98 16.53
N PRO A 28 -15.99 1.51 17.34
CA PRO A 28 -14.90 2.34 17.86
C PRO A 28 -14.02 2.94 16.75
N ALA A 29 -13.95 2.30 15.56
CA ALA A 29 -13.23 2.84 14.42
C ALA A 29 -13.82 4.18 13.95
N ILE A 30 -15.13 4.38 14.05
CA ILE A 30 -15.78 5.65 13.67
C ILE A 30 -15.32 6.78 14.58
N ASP A 31 -15.18 6.54 15.86
CA ASP A 31 -14.74 7.57 16.82
C ASP A 31 -13.25 7.91 16.63
N ILE A 32 -12.44 6.93 16.28
CA ILE A 32 -11.03 7.15 15.88
C ILE A 32 -10.98 8.01 14.61
N LEU A 33 -11.76 7.65 13.58
CA LEU A 33 -11.84 8.42 12.33
C LEU A 33 -12.29 9.87 12.58
N LYS A 34 -13.30 10.09 13.42
CA LYS A 34 -13.75 11.44 13.78
C LYS A 34 -12.62 12.24 14.42
N LYS A 35 -11.86 11.66 15.35
CA LYS A 35 -10.70 12.32 15.97
C LYS A 35 -9.62 12.65 14.96
N ILE A 36 -9.32 11.75 14.04
CA ILE A 36 -8.38 12.01 12.94
C ILE A 36 -8.85 13.20 12.09
N TRP A 37 -10.14 13.23 11.72
CA TRP A 37 -10.71 14.33 10.94
C TRP A 37 -10.69 15.66 11.67
N GLN A 38 -10.98 15.67 12.97
CA GLN A 38 -10.94 16.88 13.80
C GLN A 38 -9.52 17.46 13.87
N ASN A 39 -8.51 16.61 13.99
CA ASN A 39 -7.12 17.01 14.16
C ASN A 39 -6.33 17.09 12.82
N ARG A 40 -6.97 16.88 11.67
CA ARG A 40 -6.30 16.80 10.36
C ARG A 40 -5.48 18.04 9.99
N ARG A 41 -5.91 19.23 10.45
CA ARG A 41 -5.17 20.47 10.18
C ARG A 41 -3.94 20.61 11.05
N GLU A 42 -4.03 20.16 12.28
CA GLU A 42 -2.94 20.19 13.27
C GLU A 42 -1.86 19.15 12.97
N ASN A 43 -2.29 17.97 12.47
CA ASN A 43 -1.41 16.83 12.23
C ASN A 43 -0.98 16.68 10.78
N GLY A 44 -1.50 17.51 9.88
CA GLY A 44 -1.19 17.44 8.46
C GLY A 44 -0.20 18.51 7.97
N VAL A 45 0.29 18.33 6.76
CA VAL A 45 1.22 19.25 6.10
C VAL A 45 0.66 20.68 5.94
N LYS A 46 -0.66 20.83 5.96
CA LYS A 46 -1.34 22.14 5.89
C LYS A 46 -1.10 23.04 7.09
N LYS A 47 -0.52 22.53 8.18
CA LYS A 47 -0.08 23.32 9.34
C LYS A 47 1.09 24.25 8.99
N PHE A 48 1.95 23.83 8.08
CA PHE A 48 3.17 24.52 7.73
C PHE A 48 2.95 25.43 6.52
N LYS A 49 3.63 26.56 6.47
CA LYS A 49 3.62 27.40 5.25
C LYS A 49 4.33 26.71 4.10
N GLN A 50 5.47 26.12 4.40
CA GLN A 50 6.26 25.32 3.48
C GLN A 50 6.63 24.01 4.17
N TYR A 51 6.71 22.94 3.39
CA TYR A 51 7.04 21.61 3.90
C TYR A 51 7.83 20.80 2.88
N GLN A 52 8.57 19.85 3.39
CA GLN A 52 9.27 18.83 2.63
C GLN A 52 9.16 17.51 3.37
N TYR A 53 8.95 16.44 2.64
CA TYR A 53 9.03 15.08 3.19
C TYR A 53 9.49 14.08 2.14
N ASP A 54 10.06 12.98 2.62
CA ASP A 54 10.38 11.83 1.80
C ASP A 54 9.15 10.92 1.74
N LYS A 55 8.75 10.55 0.52
CA LYS A 55 7.60 9.69 0.24
C LYS A 55 8.10 8.37 -0.31
N TYR A 56 7.71 7.28 0.34
CA TYR A 56 7.90 5.94 -0.18
C TYR A 56 6.54 5.32 -0.48
N GLU A 57 6.39 4.83 -1.69
CA GLU A 57 5.19 4.11 -2.12
C GLU A 57 5.56 2.70 -2.54
N LYS A 58 4.84 1.72 -2.02
CA LYS A 58 4.88 0.33 -2.49
C LYS A 58 3.49 -0.05 -2.98
N LEU A 59 3.39 -0.46 -4.23
CA LEU A 59 2.20 -1.01 -4.83
C LEU A 59 2.46 -2.49 -5.14
N GLU A 60 1.61 -3.35 -4.62
CA GLU A 60 1.71 -4.80 -4.81
C GLU A 60 0.37 -5.35 -5.28
N PHE A 61 0.38 -6.12 -6.36
CA PHE A 61 -0.77 -6.84 -6.85
C PHE A 61 -0.54 -8.32 -6.72
N ASP A 62 -1.45 -8.97 -6.00
CA ASP A 62 -1.37 -10.39 -5.70
C ASP A 62 -2.57 -11.13 -6.29
N LEU A 63 -2.32 -12.31 -6.84
CA LEU A 63 -3.36 -13.29 -7.09
C LEU A 63 -3.56 -14.13 -5.84
N ASN A 64 -4.78 -14.16 -5.36
CA ASN A 64 -5.16 -14.93 -4.17
C ASN A 64 -5.87 -16.23 -4.56
N THR A 65 -5.88 -17.18 -3.64
CA THR A 65 -6.59 -18.45 -3.82
C THR A 65 -6.03 -19.28 -4.98
N ILE A 66 -4.72 -19.51 -4.94
CA ILE A 66 -4.01 -20.30 -5.94
C ILE A 66 -4.28 -21.78 -5.68
N ASP A 67 -5.07 -22.42 -6.53
CA ASP A 67 -5.33 -23.86 -6.48
C ASP A 67 -4.64 -24.61 -7.63
N SER A 68 -4.71 -25.95 -7.58
CA SER A 68 -4.08 -26.80 -8.59
C SER A 68 -4.67 -26.58 -10.00
N ASN A 69 -5.96 -26.21 -10.11
CA ASN A 69 -6.60 -25.95 -11.40
C ASN A 69 -6.05 -24.65 -12.00
N PHE A 70 -5.84 -23.64 -11.16
CA PHE A 70 -5.24 -22.38 -11.56
C PHE A 70 -3.81 -22.58 -12.06
N ILE A 71 -2.98 -23.31 -11.31
CA ILE A 71 -1.57 -23.61 -11.67
C ILE A 71 -1.49 -24.35 -13.00
N ASN A 72 -2.37 -25.34 -13.21
CA ASN A 72 -2.38 -26.14 -14.44
C ASN A 72 -3.15 -25.51 -15.61
N SER A 73 -3.58 -24.26 -15.47
CA SER A 73 -4.29 -23.55 -16.51
C SER A 73 -3.40 -23.33 -17.74
N LYS A 74 -4.02 -23.45 -18.94
CA LYS A 74 -3.32 -23.21 -20.20
C LYS A 74 -2.72 -21.82 -20.35
N MET A 75 -3.21 -20.86 -19.56
CA MET A 75 -2.76 -19.48 -19.55
C MET A 75 -1.31 -19.35 -19.08
N PHE A 76 -0.86 -20.24 -18.20
CA PHE A 76 0.49 -20.22 -17.62
C PHE A 76 1.46 -21.22 -18.25
N LYS A 77 1.05 -21.85 -19.35
CA LYS A 77 1.92 -22.81 -20.05
C LYS A 77 3.20 -22.14 -20.53
N GLY A 78 4.34 -22.63 -20.06
CA GLY A 78 5.67 -22.05 -20.32
C GLY A 78 6.06 -20.93 -19.34
N MET A 79 5.24 -20.69 -18.32
CA MET A 79 5.52 -19.72 -17.25
C MET A 79 5.44 -20.37 -15.86
N GLU A 80 5.66 -21.66 -15.77
CA GLU A 80 5.52 -22.45 -14.54
C GLU A 80 6.44 -21.96 -13.42
N PHE A 81 7.57 -21.34 -13.79
CA PHE A 81 8.54 -20.74 -12.86
C PHE A 81 7.95 -19.65 -11.95
N ILE A 82 6.83 -19.03 -12.36
CA ILE A 82 6.19 -17.99 -11.55
C ILE A 82 5.61 -18.55 -10.25
N PHE A 83 5.19 -19.80 -10.26
CA PHE A 83 4.59 -20.46 -9.11
C PHE A 83 5.62 -20.80 -8.02
N GLU A 84 6.92 -20.68 -8.31
CA GLU A 84 7.98 -20.73 -7.30
C GLU A 84 7.95 -19.55 -6.34
N GLN A 85 7.25 -18.46 -6.74
CA GLN A 85 7.09 -17.24 -5.94
C GLN A 85 5.80 -17.24 -5.09
N ILE A 86 5.07 -18.36 -5.05
CA ILE A 86 3.88 -18.47 -4.19
C ILE A 86 4.32 -18.35 -2.73
N ASP A 87 3.66 -17.49 -1.98
CA ASP A 87 3.86 -17.29 -0.56
C ASP A 87 2.53 -17.49 0.21
N THR A 88 2.62 -17.53 1.51
CA THR A 88 1.45 -17.70 2.39
C THR A 88 1.30 -16.50 3.31
N SER A 89 0.15 -15.89 3.27
CA SER A 89 -0.17 -14.75 4.13
C SER A 89 -0.14 -15.17 5.60
N LYS A 90 0.66 -14.48 6.39
CA LYS A 90 0.74 -14.69 7.84
C LYS A 90 -0.55 -14.29 8.58
N ILE A 91 -1.37 -13.45 7.94
CA ILE A 91 -2.62 -12.95 8.53
C ILE A 91 -3.78 -13.89 8.23
N THR A 92 -3.94 -14.30 6.96
CA THR A 92 -5.10 -15.06 6.50
C THR A 92 -4.83 -16.56 6.38
N GLY A 93 -3.56 -16.97 6.32
CA GLY A 93 -3.16 -18.36 6.02
C GLY A 93 -3.39 -18.76 4.56
N ASN A 94 -3.86 -17.87 3.71
CA ASN A 94 -4.12 -18.16 2.30
C ASN A 94 -2.86 -17.98 1.47
N THR A 95 -2.73 -18.83 0.44
CA THR A 95 -1.67 -18.71 -0.56
C THR A 95 -1.95 -17.55 -1.51
N TYR A 96 -0.92 -16.83 -1.87
CA TYR A 96 -0.97 -15.76 -2.85
C TYR A 96 0.28 -15.78 -3.74
N LEU A 97 0.15 -15.20 -4.93
CA LEU A 97 1.23 -15.03 -5.88
C LEU A 97 1.38 -13.55 -6.20
N PRO A 98 2.47 -12.90 -5.79
CA PRO A 98 2.74 -11.52 -6.18
C PRO A 98 3.04 -11.47 -7.67
N ILE A 99 2.20 -10.76 -8.43
CA ILE A 99 2.32 -10.64 -9.88
C ILE A 99 3.00 -9.35 -10.31
N PHE A 100 2.92 -8.33 -9.50
CA PHE A 100 3.54 -7.05 -9.79
C PHE A 100 3.83 -6.31 -8.49
N ILE A 101 5.04 -5.79 -8.39
CA ILE A 101 5.46 -4.91 -7.30
C ILE A 101 6.10 -3.67 -7.93
N ASN A 102 5.62 -2.50 -7.52
CA ASN A 102 6.26 -1.23 -7.82
C ASN A 102 6.67 -0.57 -6.51
N GLU A 103 7.89 -0.15 -6.43
CA GLU A 103 8.43 0.62 -5.31
C GLU A 103 8.97 1.94 -5.84
N ALA A 104 8.51 3.05 -5.28
CA ALA A 104 8.95 4.38 -5.66
C ALA A 104 9.34 5.19 -4.43
N SER A 105 10.45 5.90 -4.55
CA SER A 105 10.92 6.88 -3.56
C SER A 105 10.94 8.25 -4.21
N SER A 106 10.31 9.21 -3.55
CA SER A 106 10.20 10.58 -4.03
C SER A 106 10.42 11.56 -2.90
N LYS A 107 10.80 12.76 -3.26
CA LYS A 107 10.86 13.92 -2.37
C LYS A 107 9.76 14.91 -2.75
N VAL A 108 8.93 15.24 -1.78
CA VAL A 108 7.80 16.15 -1.98
C VAL A 108 8.12 17.50 -1.33
N TYR A 109 7.93 18.57 -2.08
CA TYR A 109 8.06 19.95 -1.66
C TYR A 109 6.73 20.65 -1.81
N GLY A 110 6.26 21.33 -0.77
CA GLY A 110 4.99 22.05 -0.81
C GLY A 110 5.08 23.47 -0.30
N ASP A 111 4.28 24.36 -0.93
CA ASP A 111 4.04 25.73 -0.52
C ASP A 111 2.54 25.95 -0.40
N ASN A 112 2.04 25.97 0.84
CA ASN A 112 0.61 26.11 1.10
C ASN A 112 0.03 27.48 0.75
N PRO A 113 0.73 28.62 1.02
CA PRO A 113 0.32 29.93 0.55
C PRO A 113 0.12 30.03 -0.96
N LEU A 114 0.97 29.38 -1.74
CA LEU A 114 0.89 29.35 -3.19
C LEU A 114 0.02 28.22 -3.73
N ASN A 115 -0.43 27.33 -2.86
CA ASN A 115 -1.15 26.10 -3.22
C ASN A 115 -0.40 25.30 -4.30
N GLN A 116 0.91 25.16 -4.13
CA GLN A 116 1.79 24.45 -5.05
C GLN A 116 2.44 23.27 -4.35
N GLU A 117 2.52 22.17 -5.06
CA GLU A 117 3.26 20.98 -4.64
C GLU A 117 4.06 20.45 -5.82
N LYS A 118 5.29 20.01 -5.55
CA LYS A 118 6.19 19.41 -6.52
C LYS A 118 6.74 18.12 -5.95
N GLU A 119 6.52 17.03 -6.67
CA GLU A 119 7.11 15.74 -6.37
C GLU A 119 8.31 15.50 -7.31
N VAL A 120 9.42 15.07 -6.74
CA VAL A 120 10.65 14.71 -7.46
C VAL A 120 10.92 13.24 -7.21
N LEU A 121 10.76 12.42 -8.24
CA LEU A 121 11.08 11.00 -8.18
C LEU A 121 12.60 10.81 -8.05
N GLU A 122 13.03 10.11 -7.01
CA GLU A 122 14.45 9.81 -6.75
C GLU A 122 14.81 8.38 -7.17
N GLY A 123 13.86 7.46 -7.09
CA GLY A 123 14.06 6.08 -7.50
C GLY A 123 12.74 5.37 -7.78
N ASN A 124 12.78 4.45 -8.72
CA ASN A 124 11.65 3.56 -9.01
C ASN A 124 12.19 2.19 -9.38
N LYS A 125 11.59 1.15 -8.80
CA LYS A 125 11.91 -0.25 -9.07
C LYS A 125 10.62 -1.01 -9.30
N ASN A 126 10.56 -1.69 -10.44
CA ASN A 126 9.50 -2.61 -10.76
C ASN A 126 10.03 -4.05 -10.70
N SER A 127 9.21 -4.96 -10.21
CA SER A 127 9.43 -6.40 -10.29
C SER A 127 8.11 -7.11 -10.57
N GLY A 128 8.19 -8.30 -11.16
CA GLY A 128 7.03 -9.07 -11.59
C GLY A 128 7.06 -9.37 -13.07
N PHE A 129 5.89 -9.55 -13.68
CA PHE A 129 5.74 -9.92 -15.09
C PHE A 129 6.03 -8.77 -16.05
N GLU A 130 7.29 -8.37 -16.17
CA GLU A 130 7.69 -7.24 -17.03
C GLU A 130 7.40 -7.48 -18.53
N ASN A 131 7.36 -8.74 -18.96
CA ASN A 131 7.23 -9.09 -20.37
C ASN A 131 5.78 -9.29 -20.85
N ASN A 132 4.79 -9.24 -19.96
CA ASN A 132 3.40 -9.38 -20.33
C ASN A 132 2.70 -8.02 -20.36
N GLN A 133 2.77 -7.35 -21.52
CA GLN A 133 2.17 -6.04 -21.74
C GLN A 133 0.67 -5.99 -21.43
N SER A 134 -0.04 -7.09 -21.64
CA SER A 134 -1.48 -7.17 -21.36
C SER A 134 -1.77 -7.17 -19.88
N LEU A 135 -0.96 -7.87 -19.08
CA LEU A 135 -1.11 -7.89 -17.62
C LEU A 135 -0.73 -6.53 -17.01
N ILE A 136 0.35 -5.92 -17.50
CA ILE A 136 0.77 -4.58 -17.07
C ILE A 136 -0.29 -3.53 -17.43
N ALA A 137 -0.90 -3.61 -18.60
CA ALA A 137 -1.98 -2.73 -19.01
C ALA A 137 -3.19 -2.89 -18.09
N PHE A 138 -3.61 -4.13 -17.81
CA PHE A 138 -4.70 -4.43 -16.89
C PHE A 138 -4.46 -3.89 -15.48
N VAL A 139 -3.26 -4.09 -14.95
CA VAL A 139 -2.88 -3.58 -13.62
C VAL A 139 -2.88 -2.04 -13.59
N LYS A 140 -2.36 -1.40 -14.65
CA LYS A 140 -2.40 0.07 -14.79
C LYS A 140 -3.81 0.61 -14.87
N ASP A 141 -4.68 -0.02 -15.64
CA ASP A 141 -6.08 0.38 -15.77
C ASP A 141 -6.83 0.24 -14.44
N LEU A 142 -6.57 -0.85 -13.71
CA LEU A 142 -7.13 -1.06 -12.37
C LEU A 142 -6.66 0.02 -11.38
N TYR A 143 -5.38 0.34 -11.40
CA TYR A 143 -4.79 1.37 -10.54
C TYR A 143 -5.35 2.75 -10.85
N LEU A 144 -5.44 3.12 -12.12
CA LEU A 144 -6.02 4.40 -12.53
C LEU A 144 -7.51 4.49 -12.17
N SER A 145 -8.25 3.39 -12.21
CA SER A 145 -9.66 3.37 -11.79
C SER A 145 -9.83 3.55 -10.28
N LEU A 146 -8.88 3.11 -9.47
CA LEU A 146 -8.90 3.25 -8.01
C LEU A 146 -8.54 4.66 -7.53
N ILE A 147 -7.73 5.41 -8.31
CA ILE A 147 -7.35 6.79 -7.97
C ILE A 147 -8.48 7.78 -8.27
N HIS A 148 -9.40 7.44 -9.17
CA HIS A 148 -10.50 8.31 -9.60
C HIS A 148 -11.80 8.12 -8.78
N ILE A 149 -11.77 7.32 -7.70
CA ILE A 149 -12.86 7.22 -6.72
C ILE A 149 -12.58 8.16 -5.54
#